data_6034c3cb6e0d0cff8895518d3ea44705
#
_entry.id   6034c3cb6e0d0cff8895518d3ea44705
#
_cell.length_a   1.000
_cell.length_b   1.000
_cell.length_c   1.000
_cell.angle_alpha   90.00
_cell.angle_beta   90.00
_cell.angle_gamma   90.00
#
_symmetry.space_group_name_H-M   'P 1'
#
loop_
_entity.id
_entity.type
_entity.pdbx_description
1 polymer ?
#
loop_
_entity_poly.entity_id
_entity_poly.type
_entity_poly.pdbx_seq_one_letter_code
_entity_poly.pdbx_strand_id
1 'polypeptide(L)'
;MRLIKSWVLVGIMSCWSAVGAMAQTVVDELREDVRRAAGMHYALTLQEVHDTPPPAGKKPFYVNHYGCPSAYYLERREFYDDPYKTLSRADSLGKLTEMGRKALRKVIQLRNEGRDCIGELTDAGKLQAQEIARQLTERMPEMFTEDSYVDVRSLVENHCLLTLGQTALQLSFARQPLRLNVGASNRSLPWMNPQDKRLEALRYDSTAMARYDEFSARWAPDNTHLMTTLFNDAEYAKTIDATALSRQLFDLAGSTQYTQQTDGISLFDVFTLEDIHRHWMRRNAWAYIRYGGCTLNGGHQPYIQRKPLWNLIHQGDSMLKLDQPIVHLRYTHESTVMSLVCLLELNGYGLETGNLDSLEAMGWVDYRIAPLGGSVMMIHYRTDKNDPDPLVRVLLNGREARLPIESDCAPYYHWVDVKRYYLRKLYAYAKKWNDE
;
A
#
# COMPACT_ATOMS: atom_id res chain seq x y z
N MET A 1 75.62 -24.79 6.23
CA MET A 1 74.99 -23.51 6.59
C MET A 1 73.69 -23.38 5.76
N ARG A 2 72.56 -23.81 6.32
CA ARG A 2 71.25 -23.77 5.67
C ARG A 2 70.44 -22.67 6.34
N LEU A 3 70.05 -21.66 5.55
CA LEU A 3 69.15 -20.57 5.96
C LEU A 3 67.71 -21.04 5.79
N ILE A 4 66.98 -21.13 6.90
CA ILE A 4 65.54 -21.39 6.95
C ILE A 4 64.82 -20.03 6.78
N LYS A 5 64.04 -19.87 5.71
CA LYS A 5 63.13 -18.72 5.52
C LYS A 5 61.80 -19.03 6.19
N SER A 6 61.50 -18.32 7.28
CA SER A 6 60.20 -18.35 7.90
C SER A 6 59.21 -17.47 7.11
N TRP A 7 58.10 -18.04 6.67
CA TRP A 7 56.97 -17.28 6.13
C TRP A 7 56.01 -16.99 7.28
N VAL A 8 55.83 -15.71 7.59
CA VAL A 8 54.79 -15.22 8.51
C VAL A 8 53.52 -15.01 7.68
N LEU A 9 52.52 -15.84 7.89
CA LEU A 9 51.18 -15.62 7.40
C LEU A 9 50.48 -14.62 8.31
N VAL A 10 50.28 -13.40 7.82
CA VAL A 10 49.42 -12.39 8.46
C VAL A 10 47.99 -12.68 8.03
N GLY A 11 47.21 -13.34 8.89
CA GLY A 11 45.79 -13.50 8.75
C GLY A 11 45.07 -12.17 9.03
N ILE A 12 44.55 -11.52 8.01
CA ILE A 12 43.63 -10.38 8.17
C ILE A 12 42.29 -10.94 8.59
N MET A 13 42.01 -10.92 9.87
CA MET A 13 40.66 -11.12 10.43
C MET A 13 39.85 -9.85 10.14
N SER A 14 39.06 -9.88 9.08
CA SER A 14 38.00 -8.87 8.86
C SER A 14 36.86 -9.12 9.86
N CYS A 15 36.91 -8.41 10.98
CA CYS A 15 35.76 -8.26 11.86
C CYS A 15 34.66 -7.51 11.09
N TRP A 16 33.71 -8.22 10.54
CA TRP A 16 32.43 -7.66 10.18
C TRP A 16 31.68 -7.36 11.48
N SER A 17 31.76 -6.10 11.92
CA SER A 17 30.86 -5.55 12.91
C SER A 17 29.47 -5.49 12.24
N ALA A 18 28.65 -6.52 12.45
CA ALA A 18 27.22 -6.42 12.24
C ALA A 18 26.69 -5.43 13.28
N VAL A 19 26.67 -4.15 12.93
CA VAL A 19 25.82 -3.17 13.61
C VAL A 19 24.41 -3.63 13.28
N GLY A 20 23.77 -4.32 14.23
CA GLY A 20 22.37 -4.63 14.17
C GLY A 20 21.62 -3.30 14.00
N ALA A 21 21.16 -3.00 12.79
CA ALA A 21 20.21 -1.94 12.58
C ALA A 21 19.00 -2.33 13.43
N MET A 22 18.77 -1.65 14.57
CA MET A 22 17.53 -1.77 15.31
C MET A 22 16.42 -1.44 14.30
N ALA A 23 15.45 -2.34 14.14
CA ALA A 23 14.32 -2.06 13.30
C ALA A 23 13.66 -0.79 13.84
N GLN A 24 13.56 0.23 12.98
CA GLN A 24 12.92 1.50 13.32
C GLN A 24 11.48 1.23 13.76
N THR A 25 11.07 1.75 14.91
CA THR A 25 9.70 1.59 15.40
C THR A 25 8.74 2.44 14.57
N VAL A 26 7.46 2.08 14.54
CA VAL A 26 6.44 2.90 13.86
C VAL A 26 6.37 4.30 14.47
N VAL A 27 6.55 4.42 15.79
CA VAL A 27 6.59 5.75 16.46
C VAL A 27 7.72 6.62 15.92
N ASP A 28 8.89 6.05 15.65
CA ASP A 28 10.02 6.78 15.05
C ASP A 28 9.70 7.18 13.60
N GLU A 29 9.10 6.28 12.83
CA GLU A 29 8.65 6.58 11.46
C GLU A 29 7.56 7.66 11.42
N LEU A 30 6.62 7.66 12.37
CA LEU A 30 5.60 8.71 12.49
C LEU A 30 6.20 10.05 12.94
N ARG A 31 7.28 10.03 13.74
CA ARG A 31 8.02 11.24 14.11
C ARG A 31 8.75 11.85 12.93
N GLU A 32 9.32 11.01 12.05
CA GLU A 32 9.99 11.46 10.83
C GLU A 32 8.99 11.95 9.77
N ASP A 33 7.88 11.25 9.60
CA ASP A 33 6.84 11.57 8.63
C ASP A 33 5.46 11.20 9.18
N VAL A 34 4.82 12.17 9.82
CA VAL A 34 3.49 12.02 10.43
C VAL A 34 2.40 11.62 9.43
N ARG A 35 2.61 11.87 8.12
CA ARG A 35 1.66 11.51 7.06
C ARG A 35 1.45 10.00 6.95
N ARG A 36 2.42 9.19 7.40
CA ARG A 36 2.30 7.72 7.49
C ARG A 36 1.14 7.27 8.37
N ALA A 37 0.70 8.11 9.31
CA ALA A 37 -0.48 7.84 10.13
C ALA A 37 -1.79 7.75 9.32
N ALA A 38 -1.79 8.21 8.08
CA ALA A 38 -2.90 8.01 7.15
C ALA A 38 -3.10 6.52 6.75
N GLY A 39 -2.16 5.62 7.10
CA GLY A 39 -2.27 4.19 6.81
C GLY A 39 -2.30 3.91 5.31
N MET A 40 -3.28 3.16 4.82
CA MET A 40 -3.47 2.89 3.38
C MET A 40 -3.64 4.16 2.54
N HIS A 41 -4.11 5.27 3.15
CA HIS A 41 -4.23 6.57 2.49
C HIS A 41 -2.94 7.40 2.54
N TYR A 42 -1.83 6.85 3.02
CA TYR A 42 -0.52 7.47 2.86
C TYR A 42 -0.13 7.51 1.38
N ALA A 43 0.19 8.69 0.84
CA ALA A 43 0.65 8.81 -0.54
C ALA A 43 2.11 8.36 -0.63
N LEU A 44 2.36 7.29 -1.38
CA LEU A 44 3.70 6.73 -1.56
C LEU A 44 4.66 7.80 -2.07
N THR A 45 5.73 8.04 -1.32
CA THR A 45 6.84 8.88 -1.79
C THR A 45 7.78 8.03 -2.63
N LEU A 46 7.86 8.37 -3.90
CA LEU A 46 8.77 7.69 -4.84
C LEU A 46 10.21 8.03 -4.48
N GLN A 47 11.05 7.01 -4.49
CA GLN A 47 12.47 7.11 -4.22
C GLN A 47 13.25 6.54 -5.40
N GLU A 48 14.46 7.02 -5.59
CA GLU A 48 15.40 6.38 -6.50
C GLU A 48 15.75 4.97 -5.98
N VAL A 49 15.64 3.98 -6.85
CA VAL A 49 15.87 2.57 -6.50
C VAL A 49 16.87 1.99 -7.48
N HIS A 50 17.91 1.37 -6.95
CA HIS A 50 18.85 0.57 -7.73
C HIS A 50 18.40 -0.88 -7.76
N ASP A 51 18.12 -1.39 -8.96
CA ASP A 51 17.76 -2.78 -9.17
C ASP A 51 18.96 -3.71 -9.15
N THR A 52 18.80 -4.88 -8.56
CA THR A 52 19.76 -5.98 -8.76
C THR A 52 19.74 -6.39 -10.23
N PRO A 53 20.89 -6.37 -10.95
CA PRO A 53 20.94 -6.77 -12.35
C PRO A 53 20.44 -8.22 -12.55
N PRO A 54 19.75 -8.51 -13.66
CA PRO A 54 19.31 -9.87 -13.93
C PRO A 54 20.51 -10.79 -14.19
N PRO A 55 20.37 -12.10 -13.91
CA PRO A 55 21.36 -13.10 -14.29
C PRO A 55 21.72 -13.04 -15.78
N ALA A 56 22.94 -13.43 -16.11
CA ALA A 56 23.50 -13.29 -17.45
C ALA A 56 22.57 -13.89 -18.54
N GLY A 57 22.30 -13.09 -19.58
CA GLY A 57 21.44 -13.46 -20.70
C GLY A 57 19.93 -13.33 -20.45
N LYS A 58 19.49 -13.17 -19.21
CA LYS A 58 18.07 -12.98 -18.89
C LYS A 58 17.65 -11.51 -19.12
N LYS A 59 16.53 -11.32 -19.81
CA LYS A 59 15.95 -10.00 -20.09
C LYS A 59 14.50 -9.98 -19.62
N PRO A 60 13.97 -8.85 -19.12
CA PRO A 60 12.55 -8.74 -18.81
C PRO A 60 11.75 -8.93 -20.12
N PHE A 61 10.63 -9.62 -19.98
CA PHE A 61 9.81 -9.95 -21.14
C PHE A 61 8.30 -9.77 -20.87
N TYR A 62 7.87 -10.04 -19.63
CA TYR A 62 6.49 -9.87 -19.23
C TYR A 62 6.40 -9.14 -17.89
N VAL A 63 5.60 -8.08 -17.86
CA VAL A 63 5.28 -7.35 -16.63
C VAL A 63 3.81 -7.54 -16.30
N ASN A 64 3.52 -7.94 -15.07
CA ASN A 64 2.17 -8.03 -14.53
C ASN A 64 2.08 -7.20 -13.24
N HIS A 65 1.32 -6.11 -13.29
CA HIS A 65 1.24 -5.11 -12.25
C HIS A 65 -0.19 -4.98 -11.70
N TYR A 66 -0.30 -4.93 -10.37
CA TYR A 66 -1.50 -4.53 -9.64
C TYR A 66 -1.18 -3.32 -8.79
N GLY A 67 -1.72 -2.16 -9.14
CA GLY A 67 -1.49 -0.87 -8.48
C GLY A 67 -2.70 -0.34 -7.75
N CYS A 68 -2.43 0.30 -6.61
CA CYS A 68 -3.37 1.17 -5.93
C CYS A 68 -3.63 2.42 -6.78
N PRO A 69 -4.76 3.11 -6.60
CA PRO A 69 -4.94 4.44 -7.18
C PRO A 69 -3.93 5.42 -6.59
N SER A 70 -3.64 6.46 -7.33
CA SER A 70 -2.86 7.59 -6.82
C SER A 70 -3.70 8.44 -5.88
N ALA A 71 -3.08 9.42 -5.19
CA ALA A 71 -3.72 10.22 -4.18
C ALA A 71 -5.02 10.89 -4.66
N TYR A 72 -6.10 10.70 -3.91
CA TYR A 72 -7.43 11.16 -4.25
C TYR A 72 -8.15 11.83 -3.06
N TYR A 73 -9.17 12.64 -3.35
CA TYR A 73 -10.02 13.27 -2.34
C TYR A 73 -10.89 12.24 -1.62
N LEU A 74 -11.15 12.46 -0.33
CA LEU A 74 -11.93 11.55 0.50
C LEU A 74 -13.32 11.29 -0.11
N GLU A 75 -13.79 10.04 0.02
CA GLU A 75 -14.94 9.51 -0.72
C GLU A 75 -16.32 9.91 -0.21
N ARG A 76 -16.40 10.66 0.89
CA ARG A 76 -17.68 11.09 1.47
C ARG A 76 -17.62 12.53 1.95
N ARG A 77 -18.70 13.27 1.71
CA ARG A 77 -18.82 14.68 2.12
C ARG A 77 -18.76 14.88 3.63
N GLU A 78 -19.23 13.90 4.40
CA GLU A 78 -19.24 13.92 5.85
C GLU A 78 -17.83 14.08 6.44
N PHE A 79 -16.81 13.53 5.79
CA PHE A 79 -15.42 13.71 6.21
C PHE A 79 -15.01 15.19 6.27
N TYR A 80 -15.58 16.01 5.40
CA TYR A 80 -15.31 17.46 5.34
C TYR A 80 -16.33 18.27 6.14
N ASP A 81 -17.62 17.93 6.04
CA ASP A 81 -18.71 18.72 6.58
C ASP A 81 -18.87 18.59 8.10
N ASP A 82 -18.60 17.43 8.69
CA ASP A 82 -18.86 17.20 10.11
C ASP A 82 -17.87 17.95 11.01
N PRO A 83 -16.54 17.87 10.82
CA PRO A 83 -15.59 18.67 11.61
C PRO A 83 -15.80 20.18 11.35
N TYR A 84 -16.16 20.57 10.11
CA TYR A 84 -16.51 21.95 9.80
C TYR A 84 -17.68 22.45 10.63
N LYS A 85 -18.80 21.71 10.69
CA LYS A 85 -19.99 22.11 11.47
C LYS A 85 -19.66 22.33 12.95
N THR A 86 -18.90 21.40 13.54
CA THR A 86 -18.52 21.45 14.96
C THR A 86 -17.64 22.66 15.24
N LEU A 87 -16.57 22.87 14.49
CA LEU A 87 -15.62 23.96 14.72
C LEU A 87 -16.23 25.33 14.36
N SER A 88 -17.02 25.42 13.28
CA SER A 88 -17.66 26.65 12.84
C SER A 88 -18.68 27.15 13.87
N ARG A 89 -19.44 26.22 14.49
CA ARG A 89 -20.35 26.56 15.59
C ARG A 89 -19.58 27.08 16.80
N ALA A 90 -18.47 26.42 17.16
CA ALA A 90 -17.65 26.86 18.28
C ALA A 90 -17.04 28.26 18.05
N ASP A 91 -16.61 28.54 16.81
CA ASP A 91 -16.07 29.85 16.44
C ASP A 91 -17.12 30.97 16.54
N SER A 92 -18.33 30.73 16.04
CA SER A 92 -19.44 31.69 16.11
C SER A 92 -19.83 32.06 17.55
N LEU A 93 -19.55 31.19 18.51
CA LEU A 93 -19.76 31.37 19.94
C LEU A 93 -18.52 31.90 20.67
N GLY A 94 -17.42 32.19 19.98
CA GLY A 94 -16.17 32.63 20.57
C GLY A 94 -15.47 31.57 21.44
N LYS A 95 -15.74 30.28 21.21
CA LYS A 95 -15.28 29.17 22.05
C LYS A 95 -14.00 28.50 21.56
N LEU A 96 -13.41 28.94 20.42
CA LEU A 96 -12.15 28.41 19.90
C LEU A 96 -10.95 29.17 20.48
N THR A 97 -9.88 28.41 20.73
CA THR A 97 -8.54 28.94 20.92
C THR A 97 -7.98 29.53 19.61
N GLU A 98 -6.79 30.11 19.65
CA GLU A 98 -6.11 30.51 18.43
C GLU A 98 -5.76 29.27 17.55
N MET A 99 -5.30 28.17 18.16
CA MET A 99 -5.05 26.91 17.43
C MET A 99 -6.35 26.31 16.88
N GLY A 100 -7.45 26.34 17.63
CA GLY A 100 -8.77 25.94 17.16
C GLY A 100 -9.22 26.72 15.91
N ARG A 101 -8.99 28.05 15.86
CA ARG A 101 -9.25 28.86 14.67
C ARG A 101 -8.32 28.52 13.49
N LYS A 102 -7.05 28.20 13.78
CA LYS A 102 -6.14 27.69 12.72
C LYS A 102 -6.64 26.36 12.16
N ALA A 103 -7.04 25.44 13.02
CA ALA A 103 -7.61 24.14 12.61
C ALA A 103 -8.89 24.34 11.77
N LEU A 104 -9.80 25.24 12.20
CA LEU A 104 -11.00 25.56 11.42
C LEU A 104 -10.67 26.11 10.02
N ARG A 105 -9.69 27.00 9.89
CA ARG A 105 -9.25 27.50 8.56
C ARG A 105 -8.76 26.37 7.69
N LYS A 106 -7.96 25.42 8.23
CA LYS A 106 -7.49 24.26 7.48
C LYS A 106 -8.65 23.34 7.08
N VAL A 107 -9.61 23.10 7.98
CA VAL A 107 -10.82 22.34 7.65
C VAL A 107 -11.64 23.01 6.54
N ILE A 108 -11.79 24.35 6.58
CA ILE A 108 -12.46 25.11 5.52
C ILE A 108 -11.73 24.96 4.19
N GLN A 109 -10.40 25.06 4.19
CA GLN A 109 -9.58 24.88 3.00
C GLN A 109 -9.81 23.49 2.39
N LEU A 110 -9.60 22.43 3.17
CA LEU A 110 -9.76 21.05 2.70
C LEU A 110 -11.19 20.77 2.22
N ARG A 111 -12.17 21.31 2.91
CA ARG A 111 -13.57 21.22 2.52
C ARG A 111 -13.84 21.89 1.16
N ASN A 112 -13.31 23.10 0.94
CA ASN A 112 -13.48 23.81 -0.32
C ASN A 112 -12.78 23.13 -1.48
N GLU A 113 -11.62 22.49 -1.24
CA GLU A 113 -10.90 21.75 -2.26
C GLU A 113 -11.55 20.40 -2.58
N GLY A 114 -12.03 19.65 -1.57
CA GLY A 114 -12.34 18.22 -1.72
C GLY A 114 -13.82 17.86 -1.69
N ARG A 115 -14.69 18.66 -1.07
CA ARG A 115 -16.09 18.29 -0.81
C ARG A 115 -16.91 17.94 -2.05
N ASP A 116 -16.65 18.62 -3.15
CA ASP A 116 -17.36 18.41 -4.42
C ASP A 116 -16.52 17.62 -5.46
N CYS A 117 -15.32 17.16 -5.06
CA CYS A 117 -14.41 16.34 -5.86
C CYS A 117 -14.28 14.90 -5.32
N ILE A 118 -15.37 14.33 -4.83
CA ILE A 118 -15.40 13.04 -4.15
C ILE A 118 -14.81 11.92 -5.00
N GLY A 119 -13.72 11.29 -4.50
CA GLY A 119 -13.03 10.20 -5.17
C GLY A 119 -12.27 10.59 -6.44
N GLU A 120 -12.13 11.89 -6.75
CA GLU A 120 -11.29 12.36 -7.85
C GLU A 120 -9.82 12.42 -7.42
N LEU A 121 -8.88 12.29 -8.37
CA LEU A 121 -7.48 12.51 -8.06
C LEU A 121 -7.22 13.96 -7.69
N THR A 122 -6.43 14.15 -6.64
CA THR A 122 -5.84 15.46 -6.35
C THR A 122 -4.81 15.83 -7.42
N ASP A 123 -4.39 17.09 -7.48
CA ASP A 123 -3.32 17.47 -8.40
C ASP A 123 -2.00 16.76 -8.08
N ALA A 124 -1.70 16.56 -6.79
CA ALA A 124 -0.57 15.73 -6.37
C ALA A 124 -0.73 14.27 -6.83
N GLY A 125 -1.94 13.72 -6.78
CA GLY A 125 -2.24 12.37 -7.26
C GLY A 125 -2.09 12.21 -8.77
N LYS A 126 -2.48 13.22 -9.56
CA LYS A 126 -2.25 13.22 -11.01
C LYS A 126 -0.74 13.17 -11.32
N LEU A 127 0.05 14.02 -10.66
CA LEU A 127 1.50 14.03 -10.80
C LEU A 127 2.14 12.71 -10.31
N GLN A 128 1.66 12.13 -9.21
CA GLN A 128 2.12 10.84 -8.71
C GLN A 128 1.91 9.73 -9.74
N ALA A 129 0.73 9.66 -10.37
CA ALA A 129 0.44 8.64 -11.39
C ALA A 129 1.34 8.79 -12.62
N GLN A 130 1.57 10.02 -13.08
CA GLN A 130 2.48 10.30 -14.18
C GLN A 130 3.92 9.93 -13.84
N GLU A 131 4.38 10.29 -12.64
CA GLU A 131 5.75 10.02 -12.19
C GLU A 131 5.99 8.50 -12.04
N ILE A 132 5.03 7.73 -11.51
CA ILE A 132 5.11 6.27 -11.45
C ILE A 132 5.26 5.69 -12.86
N ALA A 133 4.46 6.15 -13.81
CA ALA A 133 4.52 5.68 -15.20
C ALA A 133 5.85 6.06 -15.87
N ARG A 134 6.37 7.27 -15.62
CA ARG A 134 7.67 7.73 -16.13
C ARG A 134 8.80 6.84 -15.60
N GLN A 135 8.86 6.63 -14.26
CA GLN A 135 9.87 5.77 -13.66
C GLN A 135 9.80 4.33 -14.18
N LEU A 136 8.60 3.81 -14.43
CA LEU A 136 8.42 2.47 -14.99
C LEU A 136 9.08 2.35 -16.38
N THR A 137 8.87 3.34 -17.27
CA THR A 137 9.46 3.35 -18.61
C THR A 137 10.97 3.56 -18.60
N GLU A 138 11.48 4.37 -17.67
CA GLU A 138 12.92 4.62 -17.53
C GLU A 138 13.67 3.44 -16.94
N ARG A 139 13.03 2.71 -16.03
CA ARG A 139 13.60 1.56 -15.33
C ARG A 139 13.68 0.30 -16.19
N MET A 140 12.75 0.14 -17.14
CA MET A 140 12.66 -1.03 -18.03
C MET A 140 12.42 -0.59 -19.49
N PRO A 141 13.33 0.17 -20.10
CA PRO A 141 13.10 0.74 -21.45
C PRO A 141 12.89 -0.33 -22.51
N GLU A 142 13.45 -1.53 -22.34
CA GLU A 142 13.27 -2.68 -23.24
C GLU A 142 11.85 -3.25 -23.23
N MET A 143 11.05 -2.94 -22.20
CA MET A 143 9.64 -3.33 -22.10
C MET A 143 8.70 -2.31 -22.76
N PHE A 144 9.21 -1.15 -23.18
CA PHE A 144 8.42 -0.05 -23.74
C PHE A 144 8.97 0.39 -25.10
N THR A 145 8.93 -0.53 -26.05
CA THR A 145 9.36 -0.35 -27.44
C THR A 145 8.15 -0.37 -28.38
N GLU A 146 8.34 -0.04 -29.67
CA GLU A 146 7.27 -0.07 -30.68
C GLU A 146 6.65 -1.47 -30.87
N ASP A 147 7.42 -2.53 -30.57
CA ASP A 147 6.96 -3.91 -30.64
C ASP A 147 6.19 -4.34 -29.39
N SER A 148 6.27 -3.59 -28.31
CA SER A 148 5.67 -3.95 -27.03
C SER A 148 4.15 -3.77 -27.05
N TYR A 149 3.43 -4.74 -26.46
CA TYR A 149 1.99 -4.61 -26.21
C TYR A 149 1.76 -4.20 -24.76
N VAL A 150 1.19 -3.02 -24.57
CA VAL A 150 0.91 -2.45 -23.24
C VAL A 150 -0.60 -2.40 -23.02
N ASP A 151 -1.11 -3.22 -22.09
CA ASP A 151 -2.52 -3.29 -21.72
C ASP A 151 -2.74 -2.65 -20.35
N VAL A 152 -3.42 -1.51 -20.32
CA VAL A 152 -3.70 -0.74 -19.11
C VAL A 152 -5.17 -0.84 -18.76
N ARG A 153 -5.48 -1.40 -17.60
CA ARG A 153 -6.86 -1.64 -17.13
C ARG A 153 -7.10 -1.03 -15.75
N SER A 154 -8.35 -0.62 -15.50
CA SER A 154 -8.77 -0.22 -14.16
C SER A 154 -10.17 -0.73 -13.82
N LEU A 155 -10.51 -0.63 -12.55
CA LEU A 155 -11.91 -0.68 -12.10
C LEU A 155 -12.67 0.53 -12.65
N VAL A 156 -14.01 0.41 -12.70
CA VAL A 156 -14.91 1.49 -13.15
C VAL A 156 -15.27 2.35 -11.94
N GLU A 157 -14.25 2.98 -11.35
CA GLU A 157 -14.36 3.88 -10.20
C GLU A 157 -13.48 5.10 -10.42
N ASN A 158 -13.91 6.28 -9.96
CA ASN A 158 -13.29 7.56 -10.30
C ASN A 158 -11.76 7.57 -10.11
N HIS A 159 -11.29 7.27 -8.90
CA HIS A 159 -9.85 7.29 -8.60
C HIS A 159 -9.04 6.28 -9.43
N CYS A 160 -9.60 5.08 -9.70
CA CYS A 160 -8.95 4.08 -10.53
C CYS A 160 -8.91 4.49 -12.01
N LEU A 161 -10.04 5.01 -12.52
CA LEU A 161 -10.16 5.50 -13.90
C LEU A 161 -9.22 6.67 -14.17
N LEU A 162 -9.17 7.63 -13.24
CA LEU A 162 -8.32 8.80 -13.36
C LEU A 162 -6.84 8.43 -13.25
N THR A 163 -6.47 7.49 -12.38
CA THR A 163 -5.10 6.96 -12.30
C THR A 163 -4.70 6.28 -13.60
N LEU A 164 -5.56 5.43 -14.17
CA LEU A 164 -5.37 4.82 -15.48
C LEU A 164 -5.19 5.90 -16.56
N GLY A 165 -6.04 6.94 -16.56
CA GLY A 165 -5.96 8.03 -17.54
C GLY A 165 -4.63 8.78 -17.48
N GLN A 166 -4.15 9.14 -16.28
CA GLN A 166 -2.85 9.81 -16.11
C GLN A 166 -1.67 8.91 -16.48
N THR A 167 -1.75 7.62 -16.14
CA THR A 167 -0.75 6.63 -16.56
C THR A 167 -0.70 6.51 -18.09
N ALA A 168 -1.85 6.34 -18.75
CA ALA A 168 -1.92 6.22 -20.20
C ALA A 168 -1.43 7.49 -20.93
N LEU A 169 -1.78 8.67 -20.38
CA LEU A 169 -1.28 9.95 -20.87
C LEU A 169 0.26 10.00 -20.81
N GLN A 170 0.86 9.65 -19.67
CA GLN A 170 2.31 9.65 -19.52
C GLN A 170 2.99 8.63 -20.45
N LEU A 171 2.41 7.43 -20.59
CA LEU A 171 2.93 6.41 -21.50
C LEU A 171 2.86 6.86 -22.98
N SER A 172 1.90 7.71 -23.34
CA SER A 172 1.80 8.26 -24.71
C SER A 172 2.95 9.23 -25.06
N PHE A 173 3.66 9.75 -24.05
CA PHE A 173 4.88 10.56 -24.23
C PHE A 173 6.16 9.73 -24.23
N ALA A 174 6.08 8.38 -24.22
CA ALA A 174 7.24 7.52 -24.35
C ALA A 174 8.04 7.83 -25.63
N ARG A 175 9.35 7.59 -25.59
CA ARG A 175 10.27 7.93 -26.70
C ARG A 175 9.91 7.25 -28.03
N GLN A 176 9.20 6.12 -27.98
CA GLN A 176 8.76 5.34 -29.11
C GLN A 176 7.25 5.16 -29.07
N PRO A 177 6.55 5.09 -30.20
CA PRO A 177 5.13 4.83 -30.24
C PRO A 177 4.82 3.43 -29.65
N LEU A 178 4.00 3.40 -28.60
CA LEU A 178 3.59 2.16 -27.95
C LEU A 178 2.24 1.68 -28.48
N ARG A 179 2.05 0.36 -28.55
CA ARG A 179 0.74 -0.25 -28.80
C ARG A 179 -0.05 -0.28 -27.49
N LEU A 180 -0.70 0.84 -27.16
CA LEU A 180 -1.49 0.98 -25.95
C LEU A 180 -2.91 0.45 -26.15
N ASN A 181 -3.33 -0.45 -25.27
CA ASN A 181 -4.72 -0.86 -25.12
C ASN A 181 -5.23 -0.40 -23.75
N VAL A 182 -6.08 0.61 -23.74
CA VAL A 182 -6.54 1.27 -22.50
C VAL A 182 -8.03 1.01 -22.31
N GLY A 183 -8.43 0.61 -21.12
CA GLY A 183 -9.84 0.40 -20.84
C GLY A 183 -10.18 0.06 -19.40
N ALA A 184 -11.44 0.29 -19.04
CA ALA A 184 -12.03 -0.12 -17.78
C ALA A 184 -13.33 -0.87 -18.04
N SER A 185 -13.53 -1.97 -17.35
CA SER A 185 -14.71 -2.80 -17.57
C SER A 185 -15.02 -3.68 -16.36
N ASN A 186 -16.29 -3.79 -16.02
CA ASN A 186 -16.77 -4.75 -15.02
C ASN A 186 -16.47 -6.22 -15.39
N ARG A 187 -16.16 -6.51 -16.66
CA ARG A 187 -15.67 -7.85 -17.08
C ARG A 187 -14.35 -8.21 -16.43
N SER A 188 -13.56 -7.22 -16.00
CA SER A 188 -12.27 -7.41 -15.34
C SER A 188 -12.39 -7.67 -13.83
N LEU A 189 -13.56 -7.43 -13.22
CA LEU A 189 -13.77 -7.61 -11.77
C LEU A 189 -13.28 -8.96 -11.23
N PRO A 190 -13.55 -10.12 -11.86
CA PRO A 190 -13.09 -11.40 -11.32
C PRO A 190 -11.57 -11.50 -11.13
N TRP A 191 -10.81 -10.70 -11.88
CA TRP A 191 -9.34 -10.70 -11.90
C TRP A 191 -8.71 -9.50 -11.19
N MET A 192 -9.50 -8.43 -10.93
CA MET A 192 -9.00 -7.19 -10.38
C MET A 192 -9.58 -6.86 -9.00
N ASN A 193 -10.86 -7.17 -8.76
CA ASN A 193 -11.53 -6.98 -7.47
C ASN A 193 -12.62 -8.03 -7.30
N PRO A 194 -12.24 -9.31 -7.10
CA PRO A 194 -13.20 -10.40 -6.97
C PRO A 194 -14.09 -10.20 -5.73
N GLN A 195 -15.36 -10.52 -5.87
CA GLN A 195 -16.32 -10.51 -4.79
C GLN A 195 -16.53 -11.95 -4.28
N ASP A 196 -16.59 -12.11 -2.96
CA ASP A 196 -16.90 -13.37 -2.29
C ASP A 196 -17.73 -13.08 -1.04
N LYS A 197 -19.03 -13.28 -1.14
CA LYS A 197 -19.97 -12.95 -0.06
C LYS A 197 -19.66 -13.66 1.26
N ARG A 198 -19.13 -14.89 1.21
CA ARG A 198 -18.77 -15.64 2.43
C ARG A 198 -17.55 -15.00 3.11
N LEU A 199 -16.50 -14.69 2.35
CA LEU A 199 -15.31 -14.01 2.89
C LEU A 199 -15.62 -12.58 3.33
N GLU A 200 -16.49 -11.88 2.59
CA GLU A 200 -16.93 -10.53 2.99
C GLU A 200 -17.72 -10.54 4.31
N ALA A 201 -18.56 -11.54 4.52
CA ALA A 201 -19.28 -11.70 5.79
C ALA A 201 -18.31 -11.96 6.96
N LEU A 202 -17.26 -12.76 6.77
CA LEU A 202 -16.24 -13.01 7.79
C LEU A 202 -15.44 -11.76 8.21
N ARG A 203 -15.44 -10.69 7.42
CA ARG A 203 -14.85 -9.40 7.84
C ARG A 203 -15.53 -8.81 9.07
N TYR A 204 -16.77 -9.20 9.32
CA TYR A 204 -17.62 -8.76 10.42
C TYR A 204 -17.99 -9.90 11.35
N ASP A 205 -17.14 -10.95 11.40
CA ASP A 205 -17.30 -12.03 12.36
C ASP A 205 -17.41 -11.48 13.78
N SER A 206 -18.37 -12.00 14.55
CA SER A 206 -18.69 -11.47 15.89
C SER A 206 -17.51 -11.57 16.86
N THR A 207 -16.72 -12.65 16.77
CA THR A 207 -15.53 -12.85 17.63
C THR A 207 -14.45 -11.83 17.27
N ALA A 208 -14.20 -11.66 15.98
CA ALA A 208 -13.22 -10.69 15.50
C ALA A 208 -13.63 -9.25 15.87
N MET A 209 -14.93 -8.93 15.76
CA MET A 209 -15.43 -7.61 16.14
C MET A 209 -15.34 -7.36 17.64
N ALA A 210 -15.74 -8.32 18.50
CA ALA A 210 -15.62 -8.18 19.93
C ALA A 210 -14.15 -7.97 20.37
N ARG A 211 -13.21 -8.71 19.77
CA ARG A 211 -11.77 -8.53 20.03
C ARG A 211 -11.23 -7.20 19.52
N TYR A 212 -11.73 -6.75 18.37
CA TYR A 212 -11.38 -5.41 17.88
C TYR A 212 -11.92 -4.30 18.78
N ASP A 213 -13.13 -4.42 19.32
CA ASP A 213 -13.72 -3.45 20.23
C ASP A 213 -12.92 -3.36 21.55
N GLU A 214 -12.53 -4.50 22.13
CA GLU A 214 -11.64 -4.55 23.28
C GLU A 214 -10.28 -3.89 22.99
N PHE A 215 -9.66 -4.22 21.87
CA PHE A 215 -8.41 -3.63 21.42
C PHE A 215 -8.57 -2.12 21.20
N SER A 216 -9.59 -1.72 20.47
CA SER A 216 -9.88 -0.32 20.13
C SER A 216 -10.14 0.53 21.38
N ALA A 217 -10.75 -0.03 22.44
CA ALA A 217 -10.93 0.64 23.71
C ALA A 217 -9.60 0.87 24.45
N ARG A 218 -8.70 -0.12 24.46
CA ARG A 218 -7.36 0.03 25.06
C ARG A 218 -6.50 1.06 24.34
N TRP A 219 -6.63 1.13 23.02
CA TRP A 219 -5.89 2.06 22.16
C TRP A 219 -6.69 3.35 21.87
N ALA A 220 -7.72 3.66 22.65
CA ALA A 220 -8.43 4.91 22.50
C ALA A 220 -7.51 6.10 22.81
N PRO A 221 -7.47 7.16 21.94
CA PRO A 221 -6.70 8.36 22.23
C PRO A 221 -7.21 9.06 23.48
N ASP A 222 -6.33 9.72 24.23
CA ASP A 222 -6.72 10.68 25.25
C ASP A 222 -7.05 12.01 24.60
N ASN A 223 -8.32 12.29 24.40
CA ASN A 223 -8.77 13.49 23.73
C ASN A 223 -8.60 14.77 24.55
N THR A 224 -8.07 14.72 25.79
CA THR A 224 -7.90 15.89 26.68
C THR A 224 -7.03 16.96 26.03
N HIS A 225 -5.89 16.55 25.45
CA HIS A 225 -5.01 17.48 24.73
C HIS A 225 -5.73 18.13 23.54
N LEU A 226 -6.40 17.34 22.70
CA LEU A 226 -7.16 17.85 21.56
C LEU A 226 -8.19 18.89 21.99
N MET A 227 -9.00 18.56 23.00
CA MET A 227 -10.09 19.43 23.45
C MET A 227 -9.58 20.73 24.05
N THR A 228 -8.50 20.72 24.85
CA THR A 228 -7.89 21.92 25.41
C THR A 228 -7.13 22.74 24.36
N THR A 229 -6.60 22.08 23.33
CA THR A 229 -5.94 22.75 22.20
C THR A 229 -6.96 23.50 21.32
N LEU A 230 -8.15 22.94 21.10
CA LEU A 230 -9.16 23.53 20.22
C LEU A 230 -10.07 24.51 20.89
N PHE A 231 -10.45 24.31 22.18
CA PHE A 231 -11.49 25.09 22.84
C PHE A 231 -10.94 25.86 24.05
N ASN A 232 -11.38 27.10 24.19
CA ASN A 232 -11.00 28.01 25.28
C ASN A 232 -11.98 27.98 26.49
N ASP A 233 -13.03 27.16 26.40
CA ASP A 233 -14.08 27.05 27.44
C ASP A 233 -14.28 25.53 27.73
N ALA A 234 -13.89 25.10 28.93
CA ALA A 234 -13.95 23.69 29.35
C ALA A 234 -15.39 23.18 29.48
N GLU A 235 -16.35 24.01 29.89
CA GLU A 235 -17.75 23.61 30.00
C GLU A 235 -18.39 23.44 28.61
N TYR A 236 -18.06 24.34 27.67
CA TYR A 236 -18.48 24.17 26.30
C TYR A 236 -17.86 22.91 25.68
N ALA A 237 -16.57 22.68 25.91
CA ALA A 237 -15.85 21.47 25.38
C ALA A 237 -16.54 20.17 25.83
N LYS A 238 -17.08 20.08 27.03
CA LYS A 238 -17.85 18.93 27.53
C LYS A 238 -19.13 18.64 26.75
N THR A 239 -19.65 19.61 26.02
CA THR A 239 -20.85 19.44 25.16
C THR A 239 -20.53 18.81 23.81
N ILE A 240 -19.26 18.68 23.48
CA ILE A 240 -18.77 18.13 22.20
C ILE A 240 -18.45 16.64 22.39
N ASP A 241 -18.86 15.81 21.43
CA ASP A 241 -18.36 14.43 21.35
C ASP A 241 -16.89 14.45 20.94
N ALA A 242 -16.00 14.40 21.93
CA ALA A 242 -14.55 14.45 21.73
C ALA A 242 -14.03 13.27 20.90
N THR A 243 -14.62 12.08 21.06
CA THR A 243 -14.20 10.86 20.32
C THR A 243 -14.56 10.98 18.84
N ALA A 244 -15.78 11.46 18.54
CA ALA A 244 -16.20 11.68 17.17
C ALA A 244 -15.37 12.77 16.49
N LEU A 245 -15.17 13.91 17.16
CA LEU A 245 -14.37 15.03 16.62
C LEU A 245 -12.92 14.62 16.40
N SER A 246 -12.30 13.91 17.34
CA SER A 246 -10.94 13.39 17.24
C SER A 246 -10.78 12.50 16.00
N ARG A 247 -11.69 11.55 15.80
CA ARG A 247 -11.69 10.67 14.63
C ARG A 247 -11.87 11.48 13.33
N GLN A 248 -12.83 12.38 13.28
CA GLN A 248 -13.12 13.22 12.10
C GLN A 248 -11.91 14.06 11.68
N LEU A 249 -11.27 14.73 12.66
CA LEU A 249 -10.08 15.54 12.40
C LEU A 249 -8.89 14.68 11.98
N PHE A 250 -8.71 13.49 12.59
CA PHE A 250 -7.65 12.57 12.22
C PHE A 250 -7.86 11.99 10.80
N ASP A 251 -9.10 11.64 10.43
CA ASP A 251 -9.45 11.19 9.08
C ASP A 251 -9.12 12.26 8.05
N LEU A 252 -9.50 13.52 8.34
CA LEU A 252 -9.23 14.64 7.47
C LEU A 252 -7.75 15.03 7.44
N ALA A 253 -7.01 14.88 8.56
CA ALA A 253 -5.58 15.14 8.65
C ALA A 253 -4.78 14.28 7.64
N GLY A 254 -5.18 13.02 7.44
CA GLY A 254 -4.57 12.13 6.45
C GLY A 254 -4.60 12.68 5.03
N SER A 255 -5.58 13.52 4.68
CA SER A 255 -5.71 14.11 3.34
C SER A 255 -4.84 15.35 3.12
N THR A 256 -4.28 15.97 4.18
CA THR A 256 -3.47 17.20 4.07
C THR A 256 -2.19 17.00 3.24
N GLN A 257 -1.69 15.78 3.14
CA GLN A 257 -0.44 15.47 2.45
C GLN A 257 -0.47 15.68 0.93
N TYR A 258 -1.66 15.66 0.33
CA TYR A 258 -1.83 15.75 -1.13
C TYR A 258 -2.76 16.89 -1.56
N THR A 259 -3.07 17.80 -0.66
CA THR A 259 -3.79 19.05 -0.94
C THR A 259 -2.81 20.23 -0.96
N GLN A 260 -3.25 21.39 -1.44
CA GLN A 260 -2.41 22.56 -1.44
C GLN A 260 -2.12 23.02 0.00
N GLN A 261 -0.84 23.21 0.31
CA GLN A 261 -0.43 23.70 1.63
C GLN A 261 -0.27 25.22 1.59
N THR A 262 -1.31 25.95 2.00
CA THR A 262 -1.27 27.40 1.97
C THR A 262 -0.83 28.03 3.29
N ASP A 263 -1.05 27.39 4.44
CA ASP A 263 -0.89 27.98 5.77
C ASP A 263 0.18 27.35 6.66
N GLY A 264 0.97 26.38 6.15
CA GLY A 264 2.04 25.74 6.90
C GLY A 264 1.60 24.86 8.08
N ILE A 265 0.29 24.68 8.35
CA ILE A 265 -0.22 23.78 9.38
C ILE A 265 -0.80 22.50 8.74
N SER A 266 -0.57 21.39 9.44
CA SER A 266 -1.27 20.13 9.23
C SER A 266 -2.34 19.97 10.32
N LEU A 267 -3.44 19.26 10.04
CA LEU A 267 -4.39 18.93 11.11
C LEU A 267 -3.80 17.94 12.12
N PHE A 268 -2.68 17.29 11.81
CA PHE A 268 -1.93 16.50 12.80
C PHE A 268 -1.38 17.35 13.95
N ASP A 269 -1.19 18.67 13.75
CA ASP A 269 -0.62 19.59 14.77
C ASP A 269 -1.53 19.78 16.01
N VAL A 270 -2.80 19.37 15.94
CA VAL A 270 -3.71 19.42 17.08
C VAL A 270 -3.66 18.15 17.95
N PHE A 271 -2.88 17.15 17.55
CA PHE A 271 -2.73 15.88 18.26
C PHE A 271 -1.34 15.75 18.88
N THR A 272 -1.22 14.97 19.95
CA THR A 272 0.08 14.47 20.39
C THR A 272 0.55 13.33 19.48
N LEU A 273 1.86 13.05 19.44
CA LEU A 273 2.40 11.90 18.70
C LEU A 273 1.81 10.58 19.24
N GLU A 274 1.55 10.50 20.55
CA GLU A 274 0.92 9.33 21.16
C GLU A 274 -0.52 9.14 20.65
N ASP A 275 -1.32 10.19 20.57
CA ASP A 275 -2.69 10.12 20.04
C ASP A 275 -2.69 9.74 18.56
N ILE A 276 -1.74 10.26 17.79
CA ILE A 276 -1.56 9.89 16.38
C ILE A 276 -1.24 8.39 16.25
N HIS A 277 -0.30 7.88 17.07
CA HIS A 277 0.05 6.46 17.07
C HIS A 277 -1.16 5.59 17.49
N ARG A 278 -1.92 6.00 18.53
CA ARG A 278 -3.12 5.28 18.97
C ARG A 278 -4.21 5.22 17.89
N HIS A 279 -4.44 6.30 17.17
CA HIS A 279 -5.35 6.33 16.03
C HIS A 279 -4.88 5.38 14.91
N TRP A 280 -3.58 5.45 14.58
CA TRP A 280 -3.00 4.58 13.56
C TRP A 280 -3.09 3.11 13.97
N MET A 281 -2.76 2.73 15.21
CA MET A 281 -2.86 1.35 15.71
C MET A 281 -4.25 0.75 15.48
N ARG A 282 -5.30 1.53 15.77
CA ARG A 282 -6.69 1.10 15.55
C ARG A 282 -7.00 0.89 14.07
N ARG A 283 -6.53 1.76 13.20
CA ARG A 283 -6.69 1.63 11.74
C ARG A 283 -5.93 0.43 11.19
N ASN A 284 -4.69 0.26 11.61
CA ASN A 284 -3.84 -0.85 11.20
C ASN A 284 -4.46 -2.20 11.59
N ALA A 285 -4.94 -2.34 12.83
CA ALA A 285 -5.63 -3.55 13.28
C ALA A 285 -6.94 -3.80 12.51
N TRP A 286 -7.70 -2.74 12.22
CA TRP A 286 -8.90 -2.83 11.40
C TRP A 286 -8.60 -3.30 9.97
N ALA A 287 -7.55 -2.78 9.35
CA ALA A 287 -7.11 -3.22 8.03
C ALA A 287 -6.64 -4.68 8.06
N TYR A 288 -5.92 -5.10 9.09
CA TYR A 288 -5.47 -6.48 9.25
C TYR A 288 -6.63 -7.49 9.36
N ILE A 289 -7.66 -7.20 10.17
CA ILE A 289 -8.85 -8.06 10.29
C ILE A 289 -9.55 -8.23 8.94
N ARG A 290 -9.61 -7.18 8.14
CA ARG A 290 -10.38 -7.16 6.89
C ARG A 290 -9.62 -7.67 5.68
N TYR A 291 -8.29 -7.62 5.69
CA TYR A 291 -7.47 -7.85 4.50
C TYR A 291 -6.28 -8.79 4.74
N GLY A 292 -5.86 -8.95 5.99
CA GLY A 292 -4.75 -9.80 6.40
C GLY A 292 -5.17 -11.21 6.84
N GLY A 293 -4.20 -11.98 7.31
CA GLY A 293 -4.36 -13.36 7.80
C GLY A 293 -4.89 -13.45 9.24
N CYS A 294 -5.86 -12.61 9.63
CA CYS A 294 -6.39 -12.57 10.98
C CYS A 294 -7.07 -13.88 11.38
N THR A 295 -6.54 -14.59 12.39
CA THR A 295 -7.10 -15.87 12.81
C THR A 295 -8.42 -15.75 13.59
N LEU A 296 -8.76 -14.55 14.08
CA LEU A 296 -10.04 -14.28 14.75
C LEU A 296 -11.25 -14.47 13.84
N ASN A 297 -11.07 -14.29 12.53
CA ASN A 297 -12.09 -14.52 11.49
C ASN A 297 -11.70 -15.65 10.53
N GLY A 298 -10.87 -16.59 11.00
CA GLY A 298 -10.46 -17.78 10.27
C GLY A 298 -9.24 -17.65 9.37
N GLY A 299 -8.60 -16.47 9.25
CA GLY A 299 -7.38 -16.28 8.45
C GLY A 299 -7.60 -16.27 6.94
N HIS A 300 -8.85 -16.24 6.50
CA HIS A 300 -9.21 -16.48 5.09
C HIS A 300 -9.24 -15.24 4.20
N GLN A 301 -9.15 -14.03 4.76
CA GLN A 301 -9.34 -12.78 4.01
C GLN A 301 -8.40 -12.62 2.80
N PRO A 302 -7.11 -12.98 2.85
CA PRO A 302 -6.24 -12.88 1.68
C PRO A 302 -6.72 -13.71 0.49
N TYR A 303 -7.41 -14.82 0.74
CA TYR A 303 -7.90 -15.72 -0.33
C TYR A 303 -9.07 -15.16 -1.15
N ILE A 304 -9.58 -13.98 -0.82
CA ILE A 304 -10.46 -13.25 -1.74
C ILE A 304 -9.73 -12.98 -3.06
N GLN A 305 -8.38 -12.85 -3.02
CA GLN A 305 -7.53 -12.62 -4.19
C GLN A 305 -7.06 -13.93 -4.87
N ARG A 306 -7.66 -15.09 -4.59
CA ARG A 306 -7.28 -16.36 -5.21
C ARG A 306 -7.44 -16.38 -6.74
N LYS A 307 -8.45 -15.69 -7.28
CA LYS A 307 -8.63 -15.56 -8.74
C LYS A 307 -7.57 -14.65 -9.39
N PRO A 308 -7.28 -13.44 -8.87
CA PRO A 308 -6.12 -12.66 -9.30
C PRO A 308 -4.80 -13.43 -9.26
N LEU A 309 -4.50 -14.14 -8.17
CA LEU A 309 -3.28 -14.95 -8.08
C LEU A 309 -3.25 -16.07 -9.11
N TRP A 310 -4.35 -16.78 -9.29
CA TRP A 310 -4.48 -17.80 -10.33
C TRP A 310 -4.25 -17.19 -11.72
N ASN A 311 -4.81 -16.01 -12.00
CA ASN A 311 -4.61 -15.29 -13.25
C ASN A 311 -3.16 -14.87 -13.46
N LEU A 312 -2.48 -14.35 -12.41
CA LEU A 312 -1.05 -14.02 -12.44
C LEU A 312 -0.21 -15.21 -12.93
N ILE A 313 -0.48 -16.40 -12.39
CA ILE A 313 0.25 -17.63 -12.74
C ILE A 313 0.00 -18.03 -14.20
N HIS A 314 -1.26 -18.07 -14.64
CA HIS A 314 -1.62 -18.50 -16.00
C HIS A 314 -1.19 -17.48 -17.06
N GLN A 315 -1.25 -16.20 -16.75
CA GLN A 315 -0.71 -15.15 -17.63
C GLN A 315 0.82 -15.27 -17.75
N GLY A 316 1.55 -15.55 -16.66
CA GLY A 316 2.98 -15.80 -16.70
C GLY A 316 3.33 -16.91 -17.71
N ASP A 317 2.68 -18.05 -17.60
CA ASP A 317 2.90 -19.19 -18.51
C ASP A 317 2.55 -18.87 -19.97
N SER A 318 1.47 -18.07 -20.19
CA SER A 318 0.99 -17.77 -21.53
C SER A 318 1.85 -16.70 -22.22
N MET A 319 2.17 -15.63 -21.50
CA MET A 319 2.90 -14.51 -22.09
C MET A 319 4.36 -14.85 -22.38
N LEU A 320 4.99 -15.71 -21.56
CA LEU A 320 6.36 -16.18 -21.80
C LEU A 320 6.56 -16.93 -23.14
N LYS A 321 5.49 -17.36 -23.79
CA LYS A 321 5.53 -18.05 -25.10
C LYS A 321 5.40 -17.12 -26.30
N LEU A 322 5.08 -15.84 -26.08
CA LEU A 322 4.90 -14.86 -27.15
C LEU A 322 6.23 -14.32 -27.68
N ASP A 323 6.22 -13.74 -28.86
CA ASP A 323 7.43 -13.19 -29.48
C ASP A 323 7.70 -11.73 -29.08
N GLN A 324 6.67 -10.98 -28.68
CA GLN A 324 6.77 -9.56 -28.32
C GLN A 324 6.68 -9.33 -26.81
N PRO A 325 7.38 -8.32 -26.25
CA PRO A 325 7.25 -7.95 -24.86
C PRO A 325 5.81 -7.53 -24.50
N ILE A 326 5.35 -7.92 -23.31
CA ILE A 326 3.99 -7.65 -22.84
C ILE A 326 4.05 -6.94 -21.49
N VAL A 327 3.27 -5.86 -21.37
CA VAL A 327 3.09 -5.12 -20.12
C VAL A 327 1.59 -5.06 -19.77
N HIS A 328 1.22 -5.64 -18.65
CA HIS A 328 -0.12 -5.53 -18.09
C HIS A 328 -0.09 -4.63 -16.86
N LEU A 329 -0.74 -3.46 -16.93
CA LEU A 329 -0.93 -2.55 -15.80
C LEU A 329 -2.40 -2.59 -15.37
N ARG A 330 -2.65 -2.87 -14.10
CA ARG A 330 -3.99 -2.96 -13.53
C ARG A 330 -4.11 -2.05 -12.33
N TYR A 331 -5.10 -1.15 -12.32
CA TYR A 331 -5.39 -0.25 -11.21
C TYR A 331 -6.66 -0.70 -10.50
N THR A 332 -6.53 -0.97 -9.21
CA THR A 332 -7.56 -1.51 -8.33
C THR A 332 -7.48 -0.85 -6.96
N HIS A 333 -8.33 -1.24 -6.01
CA HIS A 333 -8.30 -0.71 -4.65
C HIS A 333 -7.07 -1.12 -3.85
N GLU A 334 -6.66 -0.30 -2.89
CA GLU A 334 -5.62 -0.58 -1.92
C GLU A 334 -5.91 -1.87 -1.15
N SER A 335 -7.17 -2.10 -0.80
CA SER A 335 -7.65 -3.32 -0.13
C SER A 335 -7.41 -4.59 -0.95
N THR A 336 -7.53 -4.50 -2.27
CA THR A 336 -7.22 -5.61 -3.20
C THR A 336 -5.72 -5.88 -3.22
N VAL A 337 -4.91 -4.82 -3.36
CA VAL A 337 -3.44 -4.94 -3.37
C VAL A 337 -2.96 -5.48 -2.02
N MET A 338 -3.48 -4.96 -0.89
CA MET A 338 -3.13 -5.43 0.45
C MET A 338 -3.41 -6.93 0.64
N SER A 339 -4.62 -7.38 0.31
CA SER A 339 -4.97 -8.80 0.40
C SER A 339 -4.13 -9.66 -0.56
N LEU A 340 -3.75 -9.15 -1.74
CA LEU A 340 -2.89 -9.85 -2.69
C LEU A 340 -1.45 -9.97 -2.15
N VAL A 341 -0.90 -8.91 -1.55
CA VAL A 341 0.41 -8.94 -0.86
C VAL A 341 0.43 -9.98 0.25
N CYS A 342 -0.63 -10.01 1.09
CA CYS A 342 -0.77 -11.00 2.15
C CYS A 342 -0.90 -12.43 1.59
N LEU A 343 -1.66 -12.64 0.51
CA LEU A 343 -1.79 -13.95 -0.15
C LEU A 343 -0.48 -14.43 -0.77
N LEU A 344 0.30 -13.50 -1.35
CA LEU A 344 1.64 -13.75 -1.89
C LEU A 344 2.70 -13.88 -0.78
N GLU A 345 2.38 -13.57 0.47
CA GLU A 345 3.30 -13.61 1.63
C GLU A 345 4.57 -12.77 1.42
N LEU A 346 4.48 -11.72 0.60
CA LEU A 346 5.62 -10.87 0.29
C LEU A 346 6.23 -10.29 1.56
N ASN A 347 7.55 -10.36 1.71
CA ASN A 347 8.30 -9.82 2.85
C ASN A 347 7.81 -10.31 4.23
N GLY A 348 7.05 -11.43 4.29
CA GLY A 348 6.46 -11.95 5.51
C GLY A 348 5.07 -11.38 5.85
N TYR A 349 4.45 -10.58 4.97
CA TYR A 349 3.11 -10.02 5.21
C TYR A 349 1.96 -11.05 5.17
N GLY A 350 2.25 -12.31 4.87
CA GLY A 350 1.32 -13.43 5.03
C GLY A 350 1.11 -13.88 6.48
N LEU A 351 1.52 -13.06 7.44
CA LEU A 351 1.39 -13.28 8.88
C LEU A 351 -0.02 -13.68 9.30
N GLU A 352 -0.14 -14.74 10.09
CA GLU A 352 -1.38 -15.22 10.69
C GLU A 352 -1.32 -15.09 12.20
N THR A 353 -2.18 -14.24 12.79
CA THR A 353 -2.29 -14.07 14.24
C THR A 353 -3.69 -13.60 14.66
N GLY A 354 -4.09 -13.89 15.89
CA GLY A 354 -5.26 -13.31 16.56
C GLY A 354 -4.87 -12.21 17.55
N ASN A 355 -3.56 -11.96 17.75
CA ASN A 355 -3.07 -10.95 18.68
C ASN A 355 -2.87 -9.60 17.95
N LEU A 356 -3.86 -8.71 18.06
CA LEU A 356 -3.84 -7.41 17.40
C LEU A 356 -2.76 -6.47 17.97
N ASP A 357 -2.36 -6.64 19.24
CA ASP A 357 -1.32 -5.81 19.87
C ASP A 357 0.09 -6.14 19.35
N SER A 358 0.28 -7.30 18.72
CA SER A 358 1.59 -7.72 18.19
C SER A 358 1.86 -7.30 16.75
N LEU A 359 0.89 -6.75 16.03
CA LEU A 359 0.99 -6.46 14.58
C LEU A 359 2.18 -5.58 14.23
N GLU A 360 2.37 -4.48 14.97
CA GLU A 360 3.50 -3.57 14.79
C GLU A 360 4.83 -4.28 15.01
N ALA A 361 4.97 -5.00 16.13
CA ALA A 361 6.19 -5.73 16.46
C ALA A 361 6.52 -6.86 15.47
N MET A 362 5.49 -7.46 14.86
CA MET A 362 5.62 -8.47 13.80
C MET A 362 5.81 -7.85 12.41
N GLY A 363 5.84 -6.52 12.30
CA GLY A 363 6.13 -5.80 11.07
C GLY A 363 4.94 -5.65 10.12
N TRP A 364 3.71 -6.03 10.53
CA TRP A 364 2.53 -5.83 9.70
C TRP A 364 2.03 -4.38 9.83
N VAL A 365 2.31 -3.58 8.82
CA VAL A 365 2.12 -2.11 8.80
C VAL A 365 1.47 -1.72 7.48
N ASP A 366 0.25 -1.21 7.53
CA ASP A 366 -0.62 -0.99 6.37
C ASP A 366 -0.03 -0.03 5.32
N TYR A 367 0.58 1.10 5.75
CA TYR A 367 1.22 2.06 4.83
C TYR A 367 2.50 1.53 4.16
N ARG A 368 3.10 0.44 4.67
CA ARG A 368 4.21 -0.25 4.01
C ARG A 368 3.72 -1.27 2.98
N ILE A 369 2.49 -1.75 3.13
CA ILE A 369 1.92 -2.82 2.31
C ILE A 369 1.24 -2.24 1.06
N ALA A 370 0.23 -1.39 1.23
CA ALA A 370 -0.58 -0.89 0.12
C ALA A 370 -0.94 0.60 0.28
N PRO A 371 0.03 1.52 0.24
CA PRO A 371 -0.23 2.96 0.21
C PRO A 371 -0.83 3.41 -1.13
N LEU A 372 -1.36 4.64 -1.20
CA LEU A 372 -1.78 5.27 -2.46
C LEU A 372 -0.60 5.36 -3.44
N GLY A 373 -0.79 4.92 -4.67
CA GLY A 373 0.26 4.78 -5.67
C GLY A 373 1.16 3.55 -5.47
N GLY A 374 0.93 2.76 -4.41
CA GLY A 374 1.64 1.51 -4.17
C GLY A 374 1.26 0.41 -5.16
N SER A 375 2.07 -0.64 -5.27
CA SER A 375 1.81 -1.72 -6.21
C SER A 375 2.55 -3.01 -5.89
N VAL A 376 2.01 -4.10 -6.42
CA VAL A 376 2.72 -5.38 -6.61
C VAL A 376 3.00 -5.53 -8.10
N MET A 377 4.25 -5.84 -8.44
CA MET A 377 4.65 -6.06 -9.82
C MET A 377 5.47 -7.34 -9.93
N MET A 378 5.03 -8.27 -10.78
CA MET A 378 5.80 -9.45 -11.17
C MET A 378 6.44 -9.20 -12.53
N ILE A 379 7.75 -9.31 -12.61
CA ILE A 379 8.53 -9.13 -13.83
C ILE A 379 9.15 -10.47 -14.18
N HIS A 380 8.77 -11.02 -15.34
CA HIS A 380 9.29 -12.28 -15.83
C HIS A 380 10.44 -12.05 -16.79
N TYR A 381 11.49 -12.85 -16.64
CA TYR A 381 12.74 -12.78 -17.40
C TYR A 381 12.96 -14.08 -18.14
N ARG A 382 13.48 -13.98 -19.36
CA ARG A 382 13.87 -15.13 -20.16
C ARG A 382 15.07 -14.79 -21.07
N THR A 383 15.78 -15.80 -21.56
CA THR A 383 16.78 -15.63 -22.62
C THR A 383 16.10 -15.45 -23.98
N ASP A 384 15.16 -16.34 -24.30
CA ASP A 384 14.31 -16.35 -25.48
C ASP A 384 13.01 -17.12 -25.23
N LYS A 385 12.17 -17.33 -26.24
CA LYS A 385 10.88 -18.03 -26.09
C LYS A 385 10.97 -19.51 -25.74
N ASN A 386 12.13 -20.13 -25.93
CA ASN A 386 12.39 -21.53 -25.63
C ASN A 386 13.20 -21.69 -24.32
N ASP A 387 13.36 -20.63 -23.56
CA ASP A 387 14.08 -20.64 -22.29
C ASP A 387 13.51 -21.75 -21.37
N PRO A 388 14.28 -22.77 -21.00
CA PRO A 388 13.79 -23.87 -20.16
C PRO A 388 13.58 -23.43 -18.70
N ASP A 389 14.16 -22.31 -18.30
CA ASP A 389 14.17 -21.82 -16.93
C ASP A 389 13.92 -20.32 -16.84
N PRO A 390 12.71 -19.81 -17.17
CA PRO A 390 12.36 -18.43 -16.95
C PRO A 390 12.44 -18.05 -15.46
N LEU A 391 12.85 -16.83 -15.20
CA LEU A 391 12.92 -16.27 -13.85
C LEU A 391 11.82 -15.24 -13.62
N VAL A 392 11.46 -15.01 -12.36
CA VAL A 392 10.58 -13.92 -11.95
C VAL A 392 11.22 -13.13 -10.82
N ARG A 393 11.05 -11.81 -10.85
CA ARG A 393 11.35 -10.89 -9.76
C ARG A 393 10.06 -10.19 -9.37
N VAL A 394 9.86 -9.98 -8.07
CA VAL A 394 8.67 -9.29 -7.56
C VAL A 394 9.07 -7.98 -6.92
N LEU A 395 8.34 -6.93 -7.24
CA LEU A 395 8.48 -5.63 -6.60
C LEU A 395 7.23 -5.33 -5.77
N LEU A 396 7.45 -4.80 -4.57
CA LEU A 396 6.40 -4.21 -3.72
C LEU A 396 6.70 -2.72 -3.58
N ASN A 397 5.75 -1.88 -3.99
CA ASN A 397 5.88 -0.43 -3.94
C ASN A 397 7.18 0.07 -4.62
N GLY A 398 7.52 -0.55 -5.75
CA GLY A 398 8.70 -0.24 -6.54
C GLY A 398 10.02 -0.83 -6.02
N ARG A 399 10.05 -1.52 -4.88
CA ARG A 399 11.26 -2.13 -4.29
C ARG A 399 11.23 -3.65 -4.42
N GLU A 400 12.40 -4.27 -4.53
CA GLU A 400 12.53 -5.74 -4.56
C GLU A 400 11.92 -6.37 -3.31
N ALA A 401 11.02 -7.34 -3.51
CA ALA A 401 10.33 -8.06 -2.46
C ALA A 401 10.76 -9.52 -2.41
N ARG A 402 10.78 -10.07 -1.19
CA ARG A 402 11.06 -11.50 -0.99
C ARG A 402 9.78 -12.32 -1.08
N LEU A 403 9.87 -13.43 -1.82
CA LEU A 403 8.86 -14.49 -1.81
C LEU A 403 9.13 -15.47 -0.66
N PRO A 404 8.11 -16.22 -0.19
CA PRO A 404 8.25 -17.25 0.84
C PRO A 404 8.85 -18.55 0.27
N ILE A 405 9.82 -18.44 -0.62
CA ILE A 405 10.43 -19.52 -1.39
C ILE A 405 11.93 -19.27 -1.38
N GLU A 406 12.72 -20.31 -1.15
CA GLU A 406 14.17 -20.22 -1.29
C GLU A 406 14.55 -20.05 -2.77
N SER A 407 15.62 -19.32 -3.02
CA SER A 407 16.20 -19.13 -4.35
C SER A 407 17.71 -19.01 -4.26
N ASP A 408 18.40 -19.65 -5.16
CA ASP A 408 19.86 -19.56 -5.34
C ASP A 408 20.28 -18.30 -6.12
N CYS A 409 19.31 -17.58 -6.70
CA CYS A 409 19.54 -16.35 -7.47
C CYS A 409 18.70 -15.14 -6.99
N ALA A 410 18.31 -15.11 -5.69
CA ALA A 410 17.54 -14.00 -5.13
C ALA A 410 18.17 -12.63 -5.45
N PRO A 411 17.37 -11.60 -5.80
CA PRO A 411 15.93 -11.47 -5.70
C PRO A 411 15.14 -12.04 -6.89
N TYR A 412 15.78 -12.84 -7.73
CA TYR A 412 15.17 -13.61 -8.80
C TYR A 412 14.78 -15.00 -8.29
N TYR A 413 13.72 -15.56 -8.86
CA TYR A 413 13.18 -16.87 -8.49
C TYR A 413 12.89 -17.67 -9.75
N HIS A 414 13.16 -18.97 -9.73
CA HIS A 414 12.78 -19.87 -10.82
C HIS A 414 11.25 -19.91 -10.96
N TRP A 415 10.75 -19.57 -12.14
CA TRP A 415 9.31 -19.49 -12.37
C TRP A 415 8.57 -20.79 -12.06
N VAL A 416 9.19 -21.93 -12.32
CA VAL A 416 8.64 -23.26 -12.03
C VAL A 416 8.38 -23.45 -10.53
N ASP A 417 9.25 -22.95 -9.67
CA ASP A 417 9.11 -23.09 -8.22
C ASP A 417 8.06 -22.13 -7.66
N VAL A 418 8.05 -20.89 -8.15
CA VAL A 418 7.02 -19.89 -7.81
C VAL A 418 5.63 -20.41 -8.18
N LYS A 419 5.48 -20.91 -9.41
CA LYS A 419 4.23 -21.49 -9.88
C LYS A 419 3.80 -22.69 -9.03
N ARG A 420 4.72 -23.62 -8.76
CA ARG A 420 4.47 -24.81 -7.94
C ARG A 420 4.00 -24.44 -6.53
N TYR A 421 4.64 -23.46 -5.89
CA TYR A 421 4.30 -23.01 -4.55
C TYR A 421 2.87 -22.47 -4.50
N TYR A 422 2.56 -21.48 -5.34
CA TYR A 422 1.24 -20.83 -5.29
C TYR A 422 0.11 -21.72 -5.77
N LEU A 423 0.31 -22.59 -6.76
CA LEU A 423 -0.71 -23.56 -7.15
C LEU A 423 -1.01 -24.53 -6.01
N ARG A 424 0.01 -25.06 -5.32
CA ARG A 424 -0.21 -25.91 -4.13
C ARG A 424 -1.01 -25.17 -3.06
N LYS A 425 -0.67 -23.92 -2.76
CA LYS A 425 -1.39 -23.08 -1.79
C LYS A 425 -2.86 -22.90 -2.18
N LEU A 426 -3.13 -22.58 -3.43
CA LEU A 426 -4.50 -22.40 -3.92
C LEU A 426 -5.31 -23.71 -3.89
N TYR A 427 -4.72 -24.84 -4.28
CA TYR A 427 -5.37 -26.15 -4.22
C TYR A 427 -5.65 -26.60 -2.79
N ALA A 428 -4.70 -26.40 -1.87
CA ALA A 428 -4.89 -26.72 -0.45
C ALA A 428 -6.04 -25.92 0.16
N TYR A 429 -6.09 -24.62 -0.16
CA TYR A 429 -7.19 -23.76 0.28
C TYR A 429 -8.54 -24.21 -0.31
N ALA A 430 -8.60 -24.47 -1.62
CA ALA A 430 -9.84 -24.88 -2.27
C ALA A 430 -10.40 -26.18 -1.69
N LYS A 431 -9.53 -27.14 -1.36
CA LYS A 431 -9.93 -28.38 -0.70
C LYS A 431 -10.54 -28.09 0.68
N LYS A 432 -9.81 -27.39 1.54
CA LYS A 432 -10.27 -27.05 2.89
C LYS A 432 -11.58 -26.24 2.87
N TRP A 433 -11.68 -25.23 1.98
CA TRP A 433 -12.83 -24.34 1.89
C TRP A 433 -14.12 -25.02 1.38
N ASN A 434 -13.99 -26.07 0.56
CA ASN A 434 -15.11 -26.85 0.10
C ASN A 434 -15.57 -27.91 1.12
N ASP A 435 -14.69 -28.30 2.05
CA ASP A 435 -14.98 -29.26 3.12
C ASP A 435 -15.62 -28.58 4.36
N GLU A 436 -15.55 -27.25 4.49
CA GLU A 436 -16.20 -26.39 5.49
C GLU A 436 -17.55 -25.86 4.98
#